data_99e3f74d0b11c2bb16601bbb5907281c
#
_entry.id   99e3f74d0b11c2bb16601bbb5907281c
#
_cell.length_a   1.000
_cell.length_b   1.000
_cell.length_c   1.000
_cell.angle_alpha   90.00
_cell.angle_beta   90.00
_cell.angle_gamma   90.00
#
_symmetry.space_group_name_H-M   'P 1'
#
loop_
_entity.id
_entity.type
_entity.pdbx_description
1 polymer ?
#
loop_
_entity_poly.entity_id
_entity_poly.type
_entity_poly.pdbx_seq_one_letter_code
_entity_poly.pdbx_strand_id
1 'polypeptide(L)'
;MLAAGGTTEGKVILGSLQRFFLAYSGVFALVTLTAAVMAGLIATDRLVVSPAGRVVFQAVHRALSLAAVGFLLSHVLLEVLAHRSRAIDTVVPFLASGRTLYLGLGTLASDLVLLIVFTGVTRRKFATRWTATWRAVHGTAYLGWLLAILHGLLSGRPAKPYVNWSYGACVAAVALALVIRLVAGTRSPTDVVAHPVPDRAAHGLPAAPFSADQPSAWLPVQPPPRRALPGGTHHGTSQYGVVDDGRPRASGTS
;
A
#
# COMPACT_ATOMS: atom_id res chain seq x y z
N MET A 1 33.23 -7.84 -7.60
CA MET A 1 32.40 -8.70 -6.74
C MET A 1 32.31 -10.18 -7.16
N LEU A 2 32.60 -10.55 -8.39
CA LEU A 2 32.54 -11.96 -8.87
C LEU A 2 33.72 -12.85 -8.41
N ALA A 3 34.85 -12.27 -8.00
CA ALA A 3 36.04 -13.03 -7.58
C ALA A 3 35.96 -13.63 -6.16
N ALA A 4 35.18 -13.05 -5.26
CA ALA A 4 35.06 -13.51 -3.86
C ALA A 4 34.30 -14.86 -3.73
N GLY A 5 33.43 -15.21 -4.67
CA GLY A 5 32.68 -16.47 -4.65
C GLY A 5 33.51 -17.70 -5.02
N GLY A 6 34.72 -17.51 -5.57
CA GLY A 6 35.63 -18.60 -5.97
C GLY A 6 36.56 -19.09 -4.85
N THR A 7 36.76 -18.29 -3.81
CA THR A 7 37.62 -18.65 -2.67
C THR A 7 36.89 -19.59 -1.70
N THR A 8 37.62 -20.39 -0.96
CA THR A 8 37.05 -21.30 0.05
C THR A 8 36.24 -20.51 1.10
N GLU A 9 36.73 -19.38 1.54
CA GLU A 9 36.04 -18.48 2.46
C GLU A 9 34.72 -17.91 1.85
N GLY A 10 34.77 -17.49 0.59
CA GLY A 10 33.59 -17.00 -0.12
C GLY A 10 32.48 -18.07 -0.25
N LYS A 11 32.86 -19.33 -0.48
CA LYS A 11 31.90 -20.45 -0.51
C LYS A 11 31.29 -20.74 0.86
N VAL A 12 32.08 -20.65 1.93
CA VAL A 12 31.60 -20.84 3.31
C VAL A 12 30.62 -19.73 3.71
N ILE A 13 30.95 -18.47 3.40
CA ILE A 13 30.07 -17.32 3.69
C ILE A 13 28.77 -17.46 2.90
N LEU A 14 28.84 -17.74 1.60
CA LEU A 14 27.66 -17.89 0.74
C LEU A 14 26.77 -19.04 1.23
N GLY A 15 27.35 -20.19 1.60
CA GLY A 15 26.61 -21.31 2.16
C GLY A 15 25.97 -21.00 3.52
N SER A 16 26.60 -20.16 4.34
CA SER A 16 26.02 -19.71 5.62
C SER A 16 24.86 -18.76 5.43
N LEU A 17 24.99 -17.81 4.50
CA LEU A 17 23.92 -16.89 4.13
C LEU A 17 22.70 -17.64 3.54
N GLN A 18 22.96 -18.60 2.63
CA GLN A 18 21.89 -19.41 2.07
C GLN A 18 21.14 -20.19 3.15
N ARG A 19 21.84 -20.83 4.09
CA ARG A 19 21.20 -21.51 5.23
C ARG A 19 20.40 -20.57 6.12
N PHE A 20 20.92 -19.37 6.37
CA PHE A 20 20.24 -18.34 7.13
C PHE A 20 18.92 -17.93 6.44
N PHE A 21 18.96 -17.52 5.19
CA PHE A 21 17.76 -17.13 4.45
C PHE A 21 16.78 -18.29 4.27
N LEU A 22 17.26 -19.50 4.04
CA LEU A 22 16.42 -20.69 3.96
C LEU A 22 15.67 -20.97 5.28
N ALA A 23 16.28 -20.62 6.41
CA ALA A 23 15.67 -20.81 7.73
C ALA A 23 14.70 -19.68 8.10
N TYR A 24 14.97 -18.44 7.72
CA TYR A 24 14.30 -17.27 8.27
C TYR A 24 13.49 -16.43 7.27
N SER A 25 13.64 -16.63 5.96
CA SER A 25 12.92 -15.83 4.95
C SER A 25 11.41 -15.90 5.12
N GLY A 26 10.86 -17.07 5.45
CA GLY A 26 9.44 -17.23 5.76
C GLY A 26 8.98 -16.45 7.00
N VAL A 27 9.82 -16.40 8.04
CA VAL A 27 9.53 -15.60 9.24
C VAL A 27 9.55 -14.11 8.92
N PHE A 28 10.54 -13.65 8.15
CA PHE A 28 10.61 -12.25 7.72
C PHE A 28 9.42 -11.87 6.83
N ALA A 29 9.01 -12.77 5.91
CA ALA A 29 7.83 -12.56 5.10
C ALA A 29 6.57 -12.39 5.96
N LEU A 30 6.36 -13.25 6.96
CA LEU A 30 5.20 -13.18 7.84
C LEU A 30 5.21 -11.94 8.74
N VAL A 31 6.35 -11.59 9.34
CA VAL A 31 6.47 -10.41 10.21
C VAL A 31 6.22 -9.12 9.40
N THR A 32 6.80 -9.00 8.21
CA THR A 32 6.58 -7.83 7.34
C THR A 32 5.14 -7.78 6.81
N LEU A 33 4.54 -8.93 6.50
CA LEU A 33 3.12 -9.01 6.11
C LEU A 33 2.21 -8.57 7.27
N THR A 34 2.49 -9.01 8.49
CA THR A 34 1.75 -8.59 9.68
C THR A 34 1.86 -7.08 9.90
N ALA A 35 3.07 -6.54 9.81
CA ALA A 35 3.30 -5.10 9.91
C ALA A 35 2.57 -4.31 8.80
N ALA A 36 2.50 -4.87 7.57
CA ALA A 36 1.73 -4.28 6.47
C ALA A 36 0.23 -4.28 6.78
N VAL A 37 -0.32 -5.38 7.31
CA VAL A 37 -1.73 -5.46 7.72
C VAL A 37 -2.03 -4.43 8.81
N MET A 38 -1.17 -4.31 9.82
CA MET A 38 -1.31 -3.33 10.90
C MET A 38 -1.27 -1.89 10.38
N ALA A 39 -0.29 -1.57 9.53
CA ALA A 39 -0.20 -0.24 8.93
C ALA A 39 -1.43 0.10 8.07
N GLY A 40 -1.97 -0.89 7.35
CA GLY A 40 -3.21 -0.75 6.58
C GLY A 40 -4.44 -0.49 7.45
N LEU A 41 -4.57 -1.19 8.58
CA LEU A 41 -5.63 -0.94 9.57
C LEU A 41 -5.55 0.48 10.11
N ILE A 42 -4.37 0.91 10.57
CA ILE A 42 -4.14 2.24 11.12
C ILE A 42 -4.41 3.33 10.07
N ALA A 43 -3.97 3.12 8.81
CA ALA A 43 -4.19 4.08 7.72
C ALA A 43 -5.68 4.33 7.40
N THR A 44 -6.57 3.39 7.73
CA THR A 44 -8.02 3.52 7.51
C THR A 44 -8.75 4.11 8.70
N ASP A 45 -8.11 4.21 9.86
CA ASP A 45 -8.72 4.74 11.07
C ASP A 45 -8.82 6.27 11.01
N ARG A 46 -10.04 6.78 11.25
CA ARG A 46 -10.34 8.22 11.25
C ARG A 46 -10.37 8.82 12.64
N LEU A 47 -10.43 8.00 13.69
CA LEU A 47 -10.60 8.44 15.06
C LEU A 47 -9.25 8.63 15.77
N VAL A 48 -8.29 7.75 15.45
CA VAL A 48 -6.99 7.72 16.15
C VAL A 48 -5.91 8.51 15.40
N VAL A 49 -6.01 8.62 14.05
CA VAL A 49 -4.93 9.18 13.24
C VAL A 49 -5.36 10.41 12.47
N SER A 50 -4.57 11.48 12.61
CA SER A 50 -4.73 12.74 11.86
C SER A 50 -4.65 12.52 10.33
N PRO A 51 -5.17 13.43 9.50
CA PRO A 51 -5.07 13.32 8.04
C PRO A 51 -3.62 13.18 7.54
N ALA A 52 -2.68 13.91 8.12
CA ALA A 52 -1.26 13.81 7.79
C ALA A 52 -0.68 12.45 8.18
N GLY A 53 -0.99 11.94 9.37
CA GLY A 53 -0.58 10.62 9.84
C GLY A 53 -1.08 9.49 8.92
N ARG A 54 -2.30 9.59 8.40
CA ARG A 54 -2.84 8.59 7.46
C ARG A 54 -2.04 8.50 6.17
N VAL A 55 -1.52 9.61 5.66
CA VAL A 55 -0.63 9.62 4.48
C VAL A 55 0.66 8.86 4.78
N VAL A 56 1.25 9.09 5.95
CA VAL A 56 2.46 8.37 6.40
C VAL A 56 2.18 6.87 6.52
N PHE A 57 1.11 6.47 7.22
CA PHE A 57 0.77 5.05 7.35
C PHE A 57 0.45 4.37 6.02
N GLN A 58 -0.12 5.08 5.03
CA GLN A 58 -0.29 4.56 3.68
C GLN A 58 1.05 4.36 2.96
N ALA A 59 2.03 5.24 3.16
CA ALA A 59 3.37 5.08 2.61
C ALA A 59 4.09 3.89 3.26
N VAL A 60 4.03 3.78 4.58
CA VAL A 60 4.57 2.65 5.36
C VAL A 60 3.93 1.33 4.94
N HIS A 61 2.59 1.28 4.82
CA HIS A 61 1.88 0.10 4.33
C HIS A 61 2.38 -0.35 2.95
N ARG A 62 2.58 0.58 2.02
CA ARG A 62 3.12 0.25 0.69
C ARG A 62 4.53 -0.30 0.75
N ALA A 63 5.41 0.33 1.53
CA ALA A 63 6.79 -0.12 1.69
C ALA A 63 6.86 -1.52 2.32
N LEU A 64 6.09 -1.76 3.39
CA LEU A 64 6.02 -3.06 4.06
C LEU A 64 5.41 -4.14 3.17
N SER A 65 4.39 -3.81 2.37
CA SER A 65 3.80 -4.75 1.41
C SER A 65 4.80 -5.19 0.35
N LEU A 66 5.62 -4.27 -0.18
CA LEU A 66 6.68 -4.60 -1.12
C LEU A 66 7.79 -5.43 -0.47
N ALA A 67 8.18 -5.10 0.76
CA ALA A 67 9.14 -5.89 1.52
C ALA A 67 8.62 -7.32 1.79
N ALA A 68 7.35 -7.45 2.17
CA ALA A 68 6.71 -8.75 2.38
C ALA A 68 6.72 -9.61 1.11
N VAL A 69 6.42 -9.02 -0.05
CA VAL A 69 6.53 -9.72 -1.35
C VAL A 69 7.98 -10.11 -1.66
N GLY A 70 8.95 -9.24 -1.40
CA GLY A 70 10.37 -9.54 -1.59
C GLY A 70 10.83 -10.74 -0.75
N PHE A 71 10.47 -10.77 0.55
CA PHE A 71 10.78 -11.91 1.42
C PHE A 71 10.00 -13.17 1.04
N LEU A 72 8.73 -13.05 0.61
CA LEU A 72 7.93 -14.16 0.13
C LEU A 72 8.55 -14.80 -1.11
N LEU A 73 8.91 -14.01 -2.11
CA LEU A 73 9.57 -14.50 -3.32
C LEU A 73 10.92 -15.15 -3.00
N SER A 74 11.70 -14.55 -2.10
CA SER A 74 12.96 -15.14 -1.64
C SER A 74 12.73 -16.48 -0.93
N HIS A 75 11.69 -16.57 -0.09
CA HIS A 75 11.31 -17.80 0.60
C HIS A 75 10.96 -18.91 -0.39
N VAL A 76 10.04 -18.63 -1.32
CA VAL A 76 9.60 -19.58 -2.34
C VAL A 76 10.78 -20.03 -3.21
N LEU A 77 11.57 -19.08 -3.69
CA LEU A 77 12.73 -19.36 -4.54
C LEU A 77 13.73 -20.28 -3.82
N LEU A 78 14.05 -20.00 -2.56
CA LEU A 78 15.00 -20.79 -1.79
C LEU A 78 14.47 -22.21 -1.49
N GLU A 79 13.17 -22.38 -1.22
CA GLU A 79 12.57 -23.69 -1.03
C GLU A 79 12.60 -24.54 -2.32
N VAL A 80 12.39 -23.91 -3.48
CA VAL A 80 12.51 -24.58 -4.79
C VAL A 80 13.97 -24.92 -5.11
N LEU A 81 14.90 -23.99 -4.93
CA LEU A 81 16.33 -24.21 -5.18
C LEU A 81 16.93 -25.27 -4.23
N ALA A 82 16.40 -25.38 -3.02
CA ALA A 82 16.78 -26.43 -2.06
C ALA A 82 16.08 -27.78 -2.34
N HIS A 83 15.36 -27.91 -3.44
CA HIS A 83 14.59 -29.11 -3.85
C HIS A 83 13.60 -29.60 -2.79
N ARG A 84 13.07 -28.70 -1.94
CA ARG A 84 12.09 -29.02 -0.90
C ARG A 84 10.66 -28.95 -1.42
N SER A 85 10.41 -28.19 -2.48
CA SER A 85 9.16 -28.08 -3.21
C SER A 85 9.43 -28.05 -4.71
N ARG A 86 8.47 -28.53 -5.51
CA ARG A 86 8.54 -28.39 -6.96
C ARG A 86 8.05 -27.00 -7.36
N ALA A 87 8.56 -26.46 -8.46
CA ALA A 87 8.11 -25.15 -8.93
C ALA A 87 6.58 -25.12 -9.19
N ILE A 88 6.00 -26.22 -9.67
CA ILE A 88 4.55 -26.31 -9.89
C ILE A 88 3.74 -26.26 -8.58
N ASP A 89 4.26 -26.82 -7.48
CA ASP A 89 3.61 -26.85 -6.18
C ASP A 89 3.55 -25.45 -5.55
N THR A 90 4.34 -24.48 -6.03
CA THR A 90 4.34 -23.09 -5.57
C THR A 90 3.30 -22.22 -6.29
N VAL A 91 2.67 -22.73 -7.36
CA VAL A 91 1.66 -22.03 -8.15
C VAL A 91 0.30 -22.71 -8.04
N VAL A 92 0.29 -24.05 -7.95
CA VAL A 92 -0.97 -24.82 -7.86
C VAL A 92 -1.13 -25.35 -6.44
N PRO A 93 -2.08 -24.81 -5.66
CA PRO A 93 -2.30 -25.25 -4.30
C PRO A 93 -2.77 -26.71 -4.25
N PHE A 94 -2.35 -27.44 -3.22
CA PHE A 94 -2.75 -28.82 -2.93
C PHE A 94 -2.33 -29.89 -3.96
N LEU A 95 -1.38 -29.59 -4.86
CA LEU A 95 -0.88 -30.57 -5.84
C LEU A 95 0.19 -31.52 -5.27
N ALA A 96 0.90 -31.10 -4.22
CA ALA A 96 2.02 -31.86 -3.64
C ALA A 96 1.56 -33.14 -2.94
N SER A 97 2.12 -34.29 -3.33
CA SER A 97 1.84 -35.57 -2.68
C SER A 97 2.54 -35.67 -1.30
N GLY A 98 1.83 -36.12 -0.26
CA GLY A 98 2.37 -36.44 1.08
C GLY A 98 2.53 -35.25 2.05
N ARG A 99 2.57 -34.02 1.56
CA ARG A 99 2.64 -32.77 2.37
C ARG A 99 1.62 -31.75 1.91
N THR A 100 0.51 -32.22 1.39
CA THR A 100 -0.47 -31.48 0.61
C THR A 100 -1.07 -30.31 1.38
N LEU A 101 -1.40 -30.50 2.67
CA LEU A 101 -2.13 -29.51 3.43
C LEU A 101 -1.31 -28.24 3.66
N TYR A 102 -0.14 -28.35 4.31
CA TYR A 102 0.61 -27.14 4.66
C TYR A 102 1.23 -26.45 3.46
N LEU A 103 1.72 -27.21 2.44
CA LEU A 103 2.20 -26.61 1.19
C LEU A 103 1.06 -25.91 0.46
N GLY A 104 -0.11 -26.54 0.35
CA GLY A 104 -1.29 -25.95 -0.28
C GLY A 104 -1.77 -24.67 0.42
N LEU A 105 -1.72 -24.61 1.76
CA LEU A 105 -2.02 -23.38 2.51
C LEU A 105 -1.01 -22.26 2.21
N GLY A 106 0.28 -22.61 2.11
CA GLY A 106 1.32 -21.65 1.76
C GLY A 106 1.18 -21.10 0.35
N THR A 107 0.91 -21.97 -0.63
CA THR A 107 0.66 -21.57 -2.02
C THR A 107 -0.57 -20.67 -2.11
N LEU A 108 -1.69 -21.06 -1.50
CA LEU A 108 -2.91 -20.25 -1.49
C LEU A 108 -2.70 -18.90 -0.80
N ALA A 109 -1.94 -18.86 0.30
CA ALA A 109 -1.57 -17.61 0.95
C ALA A 109 -0.72 -16.71 0.03
N SER A 110 0.25 -17.30 -0.68
CA SER A 110 1.11 -16.58 -1.64
C SER A 110 0.31 -15.99 -2.79
N ASP A 111 -0.58 -16.77 -3.38
CA ASP A 111 -1.44 -16.34 -4.48
C ASP A 111 -2.35 -15.18 -4.07
N LEU A 112 -2.96 -15.27 -2.88
CA LEU A 112 -3.76 -14.18 -2.32
C LEU A 112 -2.94 -12.92 -2.08
N VAL A 113 -1.74 -13.03 -1.48
CA VAL A 113 -0.87 -11.87 -1.25
C VAL A 113 -0.47 -11.22 -2.56
N LEU A 114 -0.08 -11.98 -3.58
CA LEU A 114 0.27 -11.46 -4.90
C LEU A 114 -0.93 -10.76 -5.57
N LEU A 115 -2.12 -11.38 -5.52
CA LEU A 115 -3.36 -10.80 -6.03
C LEU A 115 -3.68 -9.47 -5.34
N ILE A 116 -3.56 -9.41 -4.01
CA ILE A 116 -3.85 -8.21 -3.21
C ILE A 116 -2.86 -7.09 -3.55
N VAL A 117 -1.57 -7.40 -3.66
CA VAL A 117 -0.56 -6.40 -4.03
C VAL A 117 -0.77 -5.94 -5.47
N PHE A 118 -1.06 -6.83 -6.41
CA PHE A 118 -1.39 -6.48 -7.78
C PHE A 118 -2.59 -5.53 -7.85
N THR A 119 -3.69 -5.85 -7.16
CA THR A 119 -4.89 -4.99 -7.11
C THR A 119 -4.63 -3.69 -6.35
N GLY A 120 -3.73 -3.68 -5.38
CA GLY A 120 -3.28 -2.48 -4.66
C GLY A 120 -2.50 -1.51 -5.54
N VAL A 121 -1.56 -2.02 -6.33
CA VAL A 121 -0.76 -1.24 -7.29
C VAL A 121 -1.65 -0.68 -8.41
N THR A 122 -2.57 -1.49 -8.91
CA THR A 122 -3.50 -1.11 -9.99
C THR A 122 -4.72 -0.35 -9.52
N ARG A 123 -4.81 -0.02 -8.21
CA ARG A 123 -5.96 0.65 -7.58
C ARG A 123 -6.49 1.85 -8.37
N ARG A 124 -5.62 2.69 -8.93
CA ARG A 124 -6.04 3.88 -9.69
C ARG A 124 -6.95 3.54 -10.87
N LYS A 125 -6.75 2.38 -11.51
CA LYS A 125 -7.55 1.93 -12.64
C LYS A 125 -8.87 1.28 -12.19
N PHE A 126 -8.88 0.59 -11.04
CA PHE A 126 -10.03 -0.16 -10.53
C PHE A 126 -10.94 0.64 -9.60
N ALA A 127 -10.39 1.57 -8.80
CA ALA A 127 -11.13 2.23 -7.73
C ALA A 127 -12.19 3.22 -8.23
N THR A 128 -12.09 3.72 -9.44
CA THR A 128 -13.07 4.66 -10.02
C THR A 128 -14.36 3.96 -10.42
N ARG A 129 -14.30 2.70 -10.85
CA ARG A 129 -15.46 1.97 -11.40
C ARG A 129 -15.95 0.82 -10.50
N TRP A 130 -15.07 0.23 -9.67
CA TRP A 130 -15.32 -1.01 -8.93
C TRP A 130 -14.85 -0.92 -7.47
N THR A 131 -15.19 0.15 -6.78
CA THR A 131 -14.70 0.42 -5.40
C THR A 131 -15.09 -0.67 -4.41
N ALA A 132 -16.31 -1.21 -4.49
CA ALA A 132 -16.79 -2.27 -3.60
C ALA A 132 -16.02 -3.57 -3.84
N THR A 133 -15.86 -3.97 -5.10
CA THR A 133 -15.12 -5.18 -5.48
C THR A 133 -13.66 -5.07 -5.06
N TRP A 134 -13.04 -3.92 -5.28
CA TRP A 134 -11.67 -3.70 -4.83
C TRP A 134 -11.53 -3.84 -3.31
N ARG A 135 -12.48 -3.30 -2.52
CA ARG A 135 -12.50 -3.45 -1.05
C ARG A 135 -12.66 -4.90 -0.63
N ALA A 136 -13.53 -5.65 -1.29
CA ALA A 136 -13.74 -7.07 -1.00
C ALA A 136 -12.48 -7.87 -1.29
N VAL A 137 -11.89 -7.72 -2.48
CA VAL A 137 -10.64 -8.40 -2.85
C VAL A 137 -9.51 -8.00 -1.91
N HIS A 138 -9.34 -6.71 -1.61
CA HIS A 138 -8.30 -6.26 -0.69
C HIS A 138 -8.53 -6.76 0.75
N GLY A 139 -9.79 -6.96 1.15
CA GLY A 139 -10.16 -7.54 2.44
C GLY A 139 -9.73 -9.01 2.60
N THR A 140 -9.52 -9.76 1.51
CA THR A 140 -8.98 -11.12 1.58
C THR A 140 -7.53 -11.16 2.10
N ALA A 141 -6.90 -9.99 2.31
CA ALA A 141 -5.59 -9.89 2.97
C ALA A 141 -5.56 -10.54 4.35
N TYR A 142 -6.65 -10.45 5.11
CA TYR A 142 -6.76 -11.11 6.42
C TYR A 142 -6.78 -12.64 6.29
N LEU A 143 -7.46 -13.15 5.25
CA LEU A 143 -7.46 -14.59 4.95
C LEU A 143 -6.07 -15.05 4.52
N GLY A 144 -5.42 -14.34 3.59
CA GLY A 144 -4.06 -14.65 3.16
C GLY A 144 -3.07 -14.65 4.32
N TRP A 145 -3.17 -13.67 5.22
CA TRP A 145 -2.36 -13.59 6.44
C TRP A 145 -2.61 -14.77 7.39
N LEU A 146 -3.87 -15.15 7.62
CA LEU A 146 -4.22 -16.29 8.46
C LEU A 146 -3.70 -17.60 7.88
N LEU A 147 -3.84 -17.80 6.57
CA LEU A 147 -3.32 -18.98 5.88
C LEU A 147 -1.78 -19.05 5.94
N ALA A 148 -1.09 -17.91 5.87
CA ALA A 148 0.36 -17.85 6.04
C ALA A 148 0.80 -18.28 7.46
N ILE A 149 0.06 -17.87 8.50
CA ILE A 149 0.30 -18.33 9.88
C ILE A 149 0.08 -19.85 9.99
N LEU A 150 -1.06 -20.35 9.50
CA LEU A 150 -1.38 -21.78 9.55
C LEU A 150 -0.34 -22.60 8.78
N HIS A 151 0.11 -22.14 7.61
CA HIS A 151 1.21 -22.74 6.87
C HIS A 151 2.48 -22.82 7.72
N GLY A 152 2.87 -21.72 8.37
CA GLY A 152 4.05 -21.68 9.23
C GLY A 152 3.96 -22.64 10.42
N LEU A 153 2.81 -22.70 11.11
CA LEU A 153 2.59 -23.58 12.23
C LEU A 153 2.55 -25.06 11.84
N LEU A 154 1.96 -25.38 10.68
CA LEU A 154 1.82 -26.75 10.18
C LEU A 154 3.06 -27.25 9.43
N SER A 155 4.05 -26.40 9.19
CA SER A 155 5.26 -26.78 8.43
C SER A 155 6.11 -27.89 9.07
N GLY A 156 5.78 -28.28 10.31
CA GLY A 156 6.34 -29.46 11.01
C GLY A 156 7.82 -29.32 11.37
N ARG A 157 8.44 -28.18 11.16
CA ARG A 157 9.81 -27.92 11.64
C ARG A 157 9.75 -27.65 13.14
N PRO A 158 10.65 -28.25 13.96
CA PRO A 158 10.79 -27.85 15.33
C PRO A 158 11.24 -26.39 15.37
N ALA A 159 10.25 -25.50 15.45
CA ALA A 159 10.51 -24.06 15.49
C ALA A 159 11.22 -23.75 16.81
N LYS A 160 12.31 -22.99 16.72
CA LYS A 160 12.95 -22.48 17.93
C LYS A 160 11.94 -21.62 18.71
N PRO A 161 12.00 -21.57 20.05
CA PRO A 161 10.99 -20.89 20.88
C PRO A 161 10.69 -19.45 20.42
N TYR A 162 11.68 -18.70 19.98
CA TYR A 162 11.49 -17.33 19.51
C TYR A 162 10.66 -17.22 18.22
N VAL A 163 10.64 -18.27 17.38
CA VAL A 163 9.79 -18.30 16.17
C VAL A 163 8.32 -18.46 16.58
N ASN A 164 8.02 -19.36 17.52
CA ASN A 164 6.67 -19.50 18.06
C ASN A 164 6.19 -18.22 18.74
N TRP A 165 7.06 -17.56 19.50
CA TRP A 165 6.76 -16.25 20.09
C TRP A 165 6.48 -15.18 19.03
N SER A 166 7.21 -15.17 17.90
CA SER A 166 6.94 -14.25 16.80
C SER A 166 5.57 -14.46 16.18
N TYR A 167 5.14 -15.71 15.98
CA TYR A 167 3.78 -16.02 15.52
C TYR A 167 2.72 -15.55 16.51
N GLY A 168 2.91 -15.86 17.80
CA GLY A 168 2.02 -15.40 18.87
C GLY A 168 1.90 -13.87 18.90
N ALA A 169 3.02 -13.16 18.80
CA ALA A 169 3.06 -11.71 18.76
C ALA A 169 2.34 -11.15 17.52
N CYS A 170 2.52 -11.75 16.34
CA CYS A 170 1.79 -11.36 15.12
C CYS A 170 0.28 -11.49 15.29
N VAL A 171 -0.19 -12.62 15.84
CA VAL A 171 -1.63 -12.84 16.09
C VAL A 171 -2.17 -11.84 17.11
N ALA A 172 -1.46 -11.67 18.22
CA ALA A 172 -1.85 -10.73 19.27
C ALA A 172 -1.92 -9.27 18.75
N ALA A 173 -0.95 -8.85 17.94
CA ALA A 173 -0.92 -7.51 17.36
C ALA A 173 -2.12 -7.23 16.45
N VAL A 174 -2.45 -8.15 15.55
CA VAL A 174 -3.60 -8.00 14.65
C VAL A 174 -4.92 -8.09 15.42
N ALA A 175 -5.05 -9.04 16.38
CA ALA A 175 -6.22 -9.15 17.22
C ALA A 175 -6.46 -7.86 18.02
N LEU A 176 -5.41 -7.31 18.64
CA LEU A 176 -5.50 -6.05 19.38
C LEU A 176 -5.94 -4.89 18.48
N ALA A 177 -5.37 -4.78 17.27
CA ALA A 177 -5.77 -3.73 16.32
C ALA A 177 -7.22 -3.86 15.88
N LEU A 178 -7.70 -5.08 15.66
CA LEU A 178 -9.12 -5.34 15.33
C LEU A 178 -10.04 -5.00 16.49
N VAL A 179 -9.67 -5.36 17.74
CA VAL A 179 -10.43 -4.99 18.95
C VAL A 179 -10.51 -3.49 19.10
N ILE A 180 -9.39 -2.77 18.98
CA ILE A 180 -9.37 -1.29 19.02
C ILE A 180 -10.31 -0.72 17.96
N ARG A 181 -10.27 -1.24 16.74
CA ARG A 181 -11.13 -0.79 15.65
C ARG A 181 -12.61 -1.04 15.93
N LEU A 182 -12.96 -2.21 16.47
CA LEU A 182 -14.36 -2.55 16.83
C LEU A 182 -14.86 -1.62 17.93
N VAL A 183 -14.09 -1.43 18.99
CA VAL A 183 -14.45 -0.53 20.10
C VAL A 183 -14.55 0.94 19.65
N ALA A 184 -13.63 1.40 18.80
CA ALA A 184 -13.69 2.73 18.23
C ALA A 184 -14.88 2.92 17.29
N GLY A 185 -15.23 1.89 16.50
CA GLY A 185 -16.37 1.91 15.58
C GLY A 185 -17.74 1.88 16.26
N THR A 186 -17.83 1.40 17.51
CA THR A 186 -19.08 1.39 18.29
C THR A 186 -19.37 2.72 18.98
N ARG A 187 -18.39 3.62 19.07
CA ARG A 187 -18.59 4.99 19.57
C ARG A 187 -19.29 5.79 18.47
N SER A 188 -20.62 5.88 18.56
CA SER A 188 -21.44 6.72 17.70
C SER A 188 -21.05 8.18 17.82
N PRO A 189 -21.14 8.99 16.72
CA PRO A 189 -20.83 10.44 16.75
C PRO A 189 -21.83 11.29 17.54
N THR A 190 -22.69 10.70 18.34
CA THR A 190 -23.76 11.38 19.08
C THR A 190 -23.22 12.30 20.19
N ASP A 191 -21.93 12.23 20.50
CA ASP A 191 -21.30 13.10 21.51
C ASP A 191 -20.53 14.30 20.92
N VAL A 192 -20.67 14.55 19.62
CA VAL A 192 -20.36 15.88 19.11
C VAL A 192 -21.44 16.78 19.67
N VAL A 193 -21.16 17.35 20.85
CA VAL A 193 -21.90 18.48 21.45
C VAL A 193 -22.24 19.39 20.28
N ALA A 194 -23.52 19.44 19.93
CA ALA A 194 -24.04 20.45 19.04
C ALA A 194 -23.63 21.78 19.68
N HIS A 195 -22.55 22.39 19.17
CA HIS A 195 -22.28 23.77 19.55
C HIS A 195 -23.56 24.50 19.22
N PRO A 196 -24.25 25.09 20.22
CA PRO A 196 -25.45 25.87 19.93
C PRO A 196 -24.97 26.88 18.88
N VAL A 197 -25.53 26.81 17.70
CA VAL A 197 -25.35 27.86 16.70
C VAL A 197 -25.79 29.11 17.40
N PRO A 198 -24.89 30.11 17.59
CA PRO A 198 -25.31 31.34 18.31
C PRO A 198 -26.51 31.87 17.56
N ASP A 199 -27.62 31.99 18.29
CA ASP A 199 -28.88 32.48 17.75
C ASP A 199 -28.65 33.89 17.21
N ARG A 200 -28.50 34.01 15.90
CA ARG A 200 -28.28 35.29 15.22
C ARG A 200 -29.42 36.26 15.48
N ALA A 201 -30.59 35.77 15.91
CA ALA A 201 -31.72 36.57 16.31
C ALA A 201 -31.48 37.32 17.62
N ALA A 202 -30.61 36.80 18.53
CA ALA A 202 -30.30 37.43 19.80
C ALA A 202 -29.41 38.69 19.67
N HIS A 203 -28.79 38.93 18.54
CA HIS A 203 -27.89 40.08 18.34
C HIS A 203 -28.49 41.20 17.48
N GLY A 204 -29.81 41.18 17.19
CA GLY A 204 -30.50 42.31 16.56
C GLY A 204 -29.96 42.74 15.18
N LEU A 205 -29.20 41.88 14.51
CA LEU A 205 -28.74 42.19 13.17
C LEU A 205 -29.91 42.04 12.20
N PRO A 206 -30.29 43.08 11.43
CA PRO A 206 -31.35 42.97 10.46
C PRO A 206 -31.03 41.88 9.46
N ALA A 207 -31.99 40.97 9.24
CA ALA A 207 -31.90 39.98 8.15
C ALA A 207 -31.73 40.76 6.86
N ALA A 208 -30.58 40.60 6.22
CA ALA A 208 -30.42 41.11 4.86
C ALA A 208 -31.49 40.42 3.96
N PRO A 209 -32.29 41.16 3.20
CA PRO A 209 -33.30 40.58 2.37
C PRO A 209 -32.59 39.66 1.34
N PHE A 210 -32.90 38.39 1.41
CA PHE A 210 -32.44 37.41 0.41
C PHE A 210 -33.20 37.71 -0.89
N SER A 211 -32.57 38.46 -1.77
CA SER A 211 -33.10 38.72 -3.09
C SER A 211 -32.89 37.44 -3.95
N ALA A 212 -33.98 36.76 -4.29
CA ALA A 212 -33.99 35.53 -5.07
C ALA A 212 -33.53 35.74 -6.54
N ASP A 213 -33.25 37.00 -6.94
CA ASP A 213 -32.93 37.37 -8.32
C ASP A 213 -31.43 37.65 -8.59
N GLN A 214 -30.53 37.26 -7.67
CA GLN A 214 -29.12 37.33 -8.04
C GLN A 214 -28.74 36.05 -8.81
N PRO A 215 -28.45 36.14 -10.12
CA PRO A 215 -27.80 35.05 -10.82
C PRO A 215 -26.47 34.80 -10.15
N SER A 216 -26.18 33.53 -9.82
CA SER A 216 -24.91 33.08 -9.26
C SER A 216 -23.78 33.38 -10.26
N ALA A 217 -23.31 34.63 -10.21
CA ALA A 217 -22.11 35.02 -10.93
C ALA A 217 -20.91 34.33 -10.26
N TRP A 218 -20.46 33.24 -10.82
CA TRP A 218 -19.14 32.67 -10.55
C TRP A 218 -18.10 33.71 -10.96
N LEU A 219 -17.75 34.60 -10.04
CA LEU A 219 -16.62 35.50 -10.23
C LEU A 219 -15.37 34.62 -10.31
N PRO A 220 -14.64 34.64 -11.45
CA PRO A 220 -13.34 34.01 -11.49
C PRO A 220 -12.47 34.65 -10.43
N VAL A 221 -11.87 33.82 -9.57
CA VAL A 221 -10.87 34.26 -8.59
C VAL A 221 -9.77 34.98 -9.36
N GLN A 222 -9.72 36.29 -9.28
CA GLN A 222 -8.64 37.06 -9.86
C GLN A 222 -7.33 36.67 -9.15
N PRO A 223 -6.29 36.28 -9.90
CA PRO A 223 -4.99 36.05 -9.29
C PRO A 223 -4.50 37.36 -8.65
N PRO A 224 -3.80 37.29 -7.51
CA PRO A 224 -3.30 38.46 -6.82
C PRO A 224 -2.42 39.31 -7.78
N PRO A 225 -2.47 40.65 -7.71
CA PRO A 225 -1.69 41.50 -8.57
C PRO A 225 -0.20 41.18 -8.41
N ARG A 226 0.46 40.90 -9.53
CA ARG A 226 1.91 40.70 -9.57
C ARG A 226 2.56 41.96 -9.01
N ARG A 227 3.25 41.81 -7.87
CA ARG A 227 4.07 42.85 -7.28
C ARG A 227 5.13 43.26 -8.31
N ALA A 228 5.03 44.46 -8.85
CA ALA A 228 6.03 45.03 -9.74
C ALA A 228 7.35 45.13 -8.99
N LEU A 229 8.37 44.44 -9.49
CA LEU A 229 9.74 44.64 -9.03
C LEU A 229 10.24 46.01 -9.55
N PRO A 230 10.93 46.80 -8.74
CA PRO A 230 11.47 48.08 -9.19
C PRO A 230 12.54 47.86 -10.25
N GLY A 231 12.53 48.74 -11.27
CA GLY A 231 13.22 48.70 -12.49
C GLY A 231 14.72 48.40 -12.44
N GLY A 232 15.11 47.51 -13.34
CA GLY A 232 16.48 47.35 -13.82
C GLY A 232 16.52 47.72 -15.30
N THR A 233 17.13 48.84 -15.59
CA THR A 233 17.45 49.28 -16.94
C THR A 233 18.50 48.37 -17.55
N HIS A 234 18.16 47.66 -18.62
CA HIS A 234 19.15 47.10 -19.54
C HIS A 234 18.69 47.27 -20.98
N HIS A 235 19.42 48.13 -21.71
CA HIS A 235 19.51 48.19 -23.14
C HIS A 235 19.98 46.86 -23.71
N GLY A 236 19.34 46.38 -24.78
CA GLY A 236 19.81 45.20 -25.51
C GLY A 236 18.89 44.89 -26.69
N THR A 237 19.14 45.56 -27.81
CA THR A 237 18.66 45.22 -29.16
C THR A 237 19.05 43.79 -29.53
N SER A 238 18.10 42.94 -29.91
CA SER A 238 18.38 41.84 -30.82
C SER A 238 17.15 41.50 -31.64
N GLN A 239 17.27 41.80 -32.94
CA GLN A 239 16.44 41.31 -34.01
C GLN A 239 16.59 39.78 -34.12
N TYR A 240 15.48 39.07 -34.16
CA TYR A 240 15.46 37.72 -34.76
C TYR A 240 14.31 37.66 -35.77
N GLY A 241 14.73 37.33 -36.99
CA GLY A 241 13.91 37.25 -38.18
C GLY A 241 12.87 36.13 -38.12
N VAL A 242 11.78 36.43 -38.76
CA VAL A 242 10.73 35.50 -39.15
C VAL A 242 11.29 34.59 -40.23
N VAL A 243 11.37 33.29 -39.98
CA VAL A 243 11.58 32.28 -41.01
C VAL A 243 10.22 31.74 -41.41
N ASP A 244 9.83 32.12 -42.61
CA ASP A 244 8.67 31.62 -43.35
C ASP A 244 8.99 30.23 -43.88
N ASP A 245 8.34 29.18 -43.34
CA ASP A 245 8.55 27.81 -43.78
C ASP A 245 7.38 27.38 -44.68
N GLY A 246 7.52 27.72 -45.94
CA GLY A 246 6.61 27.33 -47.01
C GLY A 246 6.61 25.84 -47.27
N ARG A 247 5.51 25.16 -46.93
CA ARG A 247 5.21 23.80 -47.43
C ARG A 247 4.01 23.81 -48.36
N PRO A 248 4.14 23.25 -49.57
CA PRO A 248 3.05 23.18 -50.53
C PRO A 248 2.03 22.10 -50.14
N ARG A 249 0.75 22.42 -50.28
CA ARG A 249 -0.38 21.49 -50.25
C ARG A 249 -0.33 20.61 -51.49
N ALA A 250 -0.23 19.30 -51.31
CA ALA A 250 -0.48 18.31 -52.36
C ALA A 250 -1.97 17.99 -52.38
N SER A 251 -2.63 18.39 -53.44
CA SER A 251 -3.89 17.85 -53.96
C SER A 251 -3.61 16.53 -54.66
N GLY A 252 -4.33 15.46 -54.33
CA GLY A 252 -4.26 14.19 -55.02
C GLY A 252 -5.59 13.51 -54.97
N THR A 253 -6.32 13.64 -56.05
CA THR A 253 -7.48 12.83 -56.47
C THR A 253 -7.02 11.46 -56.91
N SER A 254 -7.66 10.42 -56.44
CA SER A 254 -8.23 9.26 -57.15
C SER A 254 -8.59 8.16 -56.18
#